data_a2d7900dc2c05d516f58b4fb1ee50da9
#
_entry.id   a2d7900dc2c05d516f58b4fb1ee50da9
#
_cell.length_a   1.000
_cell.length_b   1.000
_cell.length_c   1.000
_cell.angle_alpha   90.00
_cell.angle_beta   90.00
_cell.angle_gamma   90.00
#
_symmetry.space_group_name_H-M   'P 1'
#
loop_
_entity.id
_entity.type
_entity.pdbx_description
1 polymer ?
#
loop_
_entity_poly.entity_id
_entity_poly.type
_entity_poly.pdbx_seq_one_letter_code
_entity_poly.pdbx_strand_id
1 'polypeptide(L)'
;MKNTISLMITLFWFSTTMAQVSLEHTYNYSATVVKFETLGYKYYLMDVPRAECRIYNMDHSLYKTISCSTPSGCYLFDIKFLSEKTFDTDAGIELLYSYYKYYSGGDYYDYDSRIINEDGSEIVFIDGALYNYINKTDDDTYKLFSYCYNFSSFPEVIWTNIYSLPGAPVVNVSVIKSETDWSLKAFPNPSFETVKVAYSLPYNVLSATLYLIDNAGHSVDQFIVDTYSDHLDLNVTNLSSGVYFYFIEAEGKRSASQKLIVQ
;
A
#
# COMPACT_ATOMS: atom_id res chain seq x y z
N MET A 1 -10.88 -9.78 79.99
CA MET A 1 -10.42 -10.33 78.69
C MET A 1 -10.86 -9.40 77.60
N LYS A 2 -9.93 -8.59 77.04
CA LYS A 2 -10.20 -7.68 75.91
C LYS A 2 -9.64 -8.34 74.64
N ASN A 3 -10.54 -8.71 73.72
CA ASN A 3 -10.14 -9.24 72.42
C ASN A 3 -9.85 -8.06 71.47
N THR A 4 -8.62 -7.90 71.08
CA THR A 4 -8.19 -7.01 70.03
C THR A 4 -8.25 -7.73 68.71
N ILE A 5 -9.20 -7.33 67.85
CA ILE A 5 -9.29 -7.79 66.45
C ILE A 5 -8.33 -6.94 65.62
N SER A 6 -7.24 -7.58 65.13
CA SER A 6 -6.29 -6.96 64.23
C SER A 6 -6.84 -7.04 62.80
N LEU A 7 -7.20 -5.90 62.21
CA LEU A 7 -7.67 -5.80 60.85
C LEU A 7 -6.44 -5.72 59.91
N MET A 8 -6.15 -6.79 59.21
CA MET A 8 -5.06 -6.84 58.22
C MET A 8 -5.54 -6.26 56.91
N ILE A 9 -5.18 -5.00 56.61
CA ILE A 9 -5.50 -4.34 55.34
C ILE A 9 -4.45 -4.82 54.33
N THR A 10 -4.86 -5.68 53.38
CA THR A 10 -4.06 -6.10 52.23
C THR A 10 -4.16 -5.01 51.16
N LEU A 11 -3.08 -4.22 50.99
CA LEU A 11 -2.98 -3.28 49.89
C LEU A 11 -2.70 -4.06 48.60
N PHE A 12 -3.71 -4.16 47.72
CA PHE A 12 -3.52 -4.60 46.33
C PHE A 12 -2.87 -3.47 45.55
N TRP A 13 -1.61 -3.61 45.20
CA TRP A 13 -0.95 -2.76 44.23
C TRP A 13 -1.42 -3.18 42.84
N PHE A 14 -2.32 -2.39 42.26
CA PHE A 14 -2.60 -2.48 40.81
C PHE A 14 -1.43 -1.79 40.08
N SER A 15 -0.49 -2.58 39.56
CA SER A 15 0.45 -2.09 38.57
C SER A 15 -0.31 -1.91 37.24
N THR A 16 -0.67 -0.70 36.88
CA THR A 16 -1.11 -0.35 35.53
C THR A 16 0.07 -0.50 34.61
N THR A 17 0.19 -1.64 33.91
CA THR A 17 1.11 -1.76 32.78
C THR A 17 0.58 -0.88 31.67
N MET A 18 1.18 0.29 31.52
CA MET A 18 0.92 1.16 30.35
C MET A 18 1.51 0.43 29.14
N ALA A 19 0.65 0.12 28.16
CA ALA A 19 1.11 -0.37 26.87
C ALA A 19 2.00 0.70 26.23
N GLN A 20 3.27 0.39 26.03
CA GLN A 20 4.27 1.32 25.51
C GLN A 20 4.83 0.77 24.19
N VAL A 21 5.03 1.67 23.22
CA VAL A 21 5.75 1.31 21.99
C VAL A 21 7.20 1.00 22.36
N SER A 22 7.66 -0.19 21.96
CA SER A 22 9.05 -0.64 22.18
C SER A 22 9.66 -1.04 20.84
N LEU A 23 10.95 -0.74 20.66
CA LEU A 23 11.70 -1.25 19.51
C LEU A 23 11.87 -2.76 19.68
N GLU A 24 11.40 -3.53 18.71
CA GLU A 24 11.50 -4.98 18.68
C GLU A 24 12.76 -5.44 17.94
N HIS A 25 12.97 -4.92 16.72
CA HIS A 25 14.13 -5.26 15.90
C HIS A 25 14.48 -4.15 14.92
N THR A 26 15.73 -4.14 14.44
CA THR A 26 16.20 -3.23 13.38
C THR A 26 16.78 -4.02 12.22
N TYR A 27 16.22 -3.83 11.04
CA TYR A 27 16.80 -4.31 9.79
C TYR A 27 17.60 -3.20 9.09
N ASN A 28 18.68 -3.58 8.39
CA ASN A 28 19.52 -2.62 7.66
C ASN A 28 18.90 -2.14 6.33
N TYR A 29 17.83 -2.77 5.86
CA TYR A 29 17.10 -2.47 4.64
C TYR A 29 15.61 -2.35 4.91
N SER A 30 14.87 -1.81 3.94
CA SER A 30 13.41 -1.72 4.04
C SER A 30 12.81 -3.12 4.17
N ALA A 31 12.08 -3.32 5.24
CA ALA A 31 11.38 -4.56 5.53
C ALA A 31 9.86 -4.34 5.52
N THR A 32 9.13 -5.32 5.05
CA THR A 32 7.66 -5.33 5.10
C THR A 32 7.14 -6.72 5.48
N VAL A 33 5.86 -6.81 5.77
CA VAL A 33 5.19 -8.06 6.14
C VAL A 33 4.55 -8.68 4.91
N VAL A 34 4.65 -9.99 4.79
CA VAL A 34 3.90 -10.81 3.83
C VAL A 34 3.14 -11.89 4.58
N LYS A 35 1.96 -12.25 4.09
CA LYS A 35 1.22 -13.42 4.52
C LYS A 35 1.25 -14.46 3.41
N PHE A 36 1.81 -15.61 3.69
CA PHE A 36 1.76 -16.77 2.81
C PHE A 36 0.54 -17.64 3.11
N GLU A 37 0.12 -18.43 2.14
CA GLU A 37 -1.04 -19.34 2.26
C GLU A 37 -0.82 -20.40 3.33
N THR A 38 0.36 -21.01 3.37
CA THR A 38 0.69 -22.10 4.30
C THR A 38 1.73 -21.71 5.34
N LEU A 39 2.72 -20.87 4.98
CA LEU A 39 3.82 -20.46 5.86
C LEU A 39 3.44 -19.36 6.87
N GLY A 40 2.22 -18.78 6.75
CA GLY A 40 1.75 -17.71 7.62
C GLY A 40 2.49 -16.37 7.41
N TYR A 41 2.55 -15.55 8.45
CA TYR A 41 3.20 -14.24 8.35
C TYR A 41 4.72 -14.36 8.41
N LYS A 42 5.38 -13.56 7.56
CA LYS A 42 6.83 -13.39 7.51
C LYS A 42 7.17 -11.92 7.28
N TYR A 43 8.37 -11.50 7.69
CA TYR A 43 8.97 -10.29 7.16
C TYR A 43 9.77 -10.63 5.91
N TYR A 44 9.83 -9.72 4.94
CA TYR A 44 10.81 -9.80 3.87
C TYR A 44 11.46 -8.44 3.64
N LEU A 45 12.67 -8.45 3.13
CA LEU A 45 13.42 -7.27 2.79
C LEU A 45 14.16 -7.46 1.47
N MET A 46 14.50 -6.35 0.85
CA MET A 46 15.26 -6.27 -0.38
C MET A 46 16.70 -5.86 -0.08
N ASP A 47 17.65 -6.79 -0.25
CA ASP A 47 19.09 -6.50 -0.18
C ASP A 47 19.59 -6.09 -1.56
N VAL A 48 19.57 -4.79 -1.86
CA VAL A 48 19.95 -4.25 -3.18
C VAL A 48 21.40 -4.59 -3.56
N PRO A 49 22.40 -4.41 -2.67
CA PRO A 49 23.79 -4.73 -3.00
C PRO A 49 24.05 -6.20 -3.39
N ARG A 50 23.26 -7.12 -2.85
CA ARG A 50 23.39 -8.55 -3.14
C ARG A 50 22.37 -9.06 -4.15
N ALA A 51 21.41 -8.22 -4.54
CA ALA A 51 20.27 -8.61 -5.35
C ALA A 51 19.54 -9.83 -4.75
N GLU A 52 19.11 -9.73 -3.49
CA GLU A 52 18.48 -10.81 -2.74
C GLU A 52 17.16 -10.35 -2.11
N CYS A 53 16.18 -11.23 -2.11
CA CYS A 53 15.04 -11.19 -1.22
C CYS A 53 15.33 -12.02 0.03
N ARG A 54 15.34 -11.41 1.21
CA ARG A 54 15.53 -12.13 2.47
C ARG A 54 14.22 -12.19 3.22
N ILE A 55 13.83 -13.40 3.61
CA ILE A 55 12.58 -13.68 4.30
C ILE A 55 12.93 -14.10 5.73
N TYR A 56 12.23 -13.51 6.71
CA TYR A 56 12.42 -13.76 8.14
C TYR A 56 11.13 -14.23 8.79
N ASN A 57 11.26 -15.08 9.79
CA ASN A 57 10.18 -15.43 10.70
C ASN A 57 9.74 -14.22 11.53
N MET A 58 8.57 -14.31 12.18
CA MET A 58 8.07 -13.23 13.05
C MET A 58 8.93 -13.03 14.31
N ASP A 59 9.82 -13.98 14.65
CA ASP A 59 10.83 -13.85 15.70
C ASP A 59 12.16 -13.25 15.19
N HIS A 60 12.18 -12.71 13.97
CA HIS A 60 13.33 -12.13 13.27
C HIS A 60 14.44 -13.12 12.88
N SER A 61 14.29 -14.41 13.07
CA SER A 61 15.21 -15.43 12.56
C SER A 61 15.09 -15.50 11.03
N LEU A 62 16.24 -15.65 10.33
CA LEU A 62 16.26 -15.83 8.88
C LEU A 62 15.55 -17.13 8.49
N TYR A 63 14.53 -17.02 7.64
CA TYR A 63 13.81 -18.18 7.11
C TYR A 63 14.41 -18.64 5.78
N LYS A 64 14.55 -17.71 4.80
CA LYS A 64 15.04 -18.03 3.46
C LYS A 64 15.69 -16.81 2.80
N THR A 65 16.64 -17.06 1.90
CA THR A 65 17.18 -16.06 0.98
C THR A 65 16.93 -16.53 -0.46
N ILE A 66 16.36 -15.67 -1.29
CA ILE A 66 16.09 -15.92 -2.70
C ILE A 66 16.95 -14.94 -3.52
N SER A 67 17.70 -15.46 -4.47
CA SER A 67 18.51 -14.63 -5.37
C SER A 67 17.64 -14.00 -6.45
N CYS A 68 17.61 -12.66 -6.50
CA CYS A 68 16.95 -11.87 -7.55
C CYS A 68 18.00 -11.50 -8.61
N SER A 69 18.48 -12.50 -9.37
CA SER A 69 19.58 -12.33 -10.33
C SER A 69 19.29 -11.22 -11.34
N THR A 70 20.16 -10.20 -11.39
CA THR A 70 20.07 -9.09 -12.34
C THR A 70 21.20 -9.17 -13.38
N PRO A 71 20.98 -8.73 -14.63
CA PRO A 71 22.05 -8.61 -15.62
C PRO A 71 23.16 -7.67 -15.16
N SER A 72 24.35 -7.82 -15.76
CA SER A 72 25.49 -6.96 -15.42
C SER A 72 25.19 -5.48 -15.64
N GLY A 73 25.46 -4.66 -14.64
CA GLY A 73 25.20 -3.22 -14.66
C GLY A 73 23.73 -2.85 -14.37
N CYS A 74 22.89 -3.81 -14.00
CA CYS A 74 21.55 -3.57 -13.51
C CYS A 74 21.51 -3.64 -11.98
N TYR A 75 20.54 -2.94 -11.40
CA TYR A 75 20.34 -2.85 -9.96
C TYR A 75 18.90 -3.19 -9.59
N LEU A 76 18.73 -3.98 -8.54
CA LEU A 76 17.42 -4.33 -7.99
C LEU A 76 16.66 -3.07 -7.60
N PHE A 77 15.42 -2.95 -8.07
CA PHE A 77 14.58 -1.77 -7.88
C PHE A 77 13.44 -2.01 -6.89
N ASP A 78 12.71 -3.13 -7.05
CA ASP A 78 11.57 -3.45 -6.20
C ASP A 78 11.35 -4.97 -6.14
N ILE A 79 10.76 -5.44 -5.04
CA ILE A 79 10.29 -6.83 -4.87
C ILE A 79 8.83 -6.78 -4.47
N LYS A 80 7.98 -7.49 -5.21
CA LYS A 80 6.53 -7.52 -5.02
C LYS A 80 5.97 -8.94 -5.06
N PHE A 81 4.75 -9.07 -4.56
CA PHE A 81 3.90 -10.23 -4.74
C PHE A 81 4.53 -11.57 -4.35
N LEU A 82 5.23 -11.61 -3.19
CA LEU A 82 5.65 -12.89 -2.63
C LEU A 82 4.42 -13.75 -2.32
N SER A 83 4.41 -14.98 -2.81
CA SER A 83 3.28 -15.89 -2.74
C SER A 83 3.75 -17.34 -2.78
N GLU A 84 2.85 -18.28 -2.53
CA GLU A 84 3.08 -19.72 -2.73
C GLU A 84 2.25 -20.27 -3.90
N LYS A 85 1.35 -19.47 -4.52
CA LYS A 85 0.39 -20.00 -5.52
C LYS A 85 -0.15 -18.96 -6.50
N THR A 86 0.39 -17.74 -6.50
CA THR A 86 -0.16 -16.67 -7.36
C THR A 86 0.29 -16.83 -8.81
N PHE A 87 1.55 -17.18 -9.04
CA PHE A 87 2.14 -17.16 -10.37
C PHE A 87 2.23 -18.54 -11.02
N ASP A 88 2.30 -19.60 -10.22
CA ASP A 88 2.17 -20.98 -10.70
C ASP A 88 1.38 -21.84 -9.72
N THR A 89 1.35 -23.16 -9.94
CA THR A 89 0.62 -24.11 -9.10
C THR A 89 1.55 -25.02 -8.29
N ASP A 90 2.83 -24.77 -8.38
CA ASP A 90 3.87 -25.53 -7.66
C ASP A 90 3.82 -25.24 -6.16
N ALA A 91 4.52 -26.08 -5.40
CA ALA A 91 4.80 -25.79 -4.01
C ALA A 91 6.12 -25.05 -3.90
N GLY A 92 6.12 -23.84 -3.38
CA GLY A 92 7.31 -23.03 -3.19
C GLY A 92 6.98 -21.56 -3.05
N ILE A 93 7.99 -20.73 -2.86
CA ILE A 93 7.80 -19.28 -2.82
C ILE A 93 8.14 -18.73 -4.18
N GLU A 94 7.21 -18.00 -4.74
CA GLU A 94 7.36 -17.21 -5.95
C GLU A 94 7.45 -15.74 -5.59
N LEU A 95 8.12 -14.95 -6.42
CA LEU A 95 8.12 -13.50 -6.28
C LEU A 95 8.29 -12.81 -7.62
N LEU A 96 7.74 -11.59 -7.72
CA LEU A 96 8.04 -10.67 -8.79
C LEU A 96 9.06 -9.67 -8.28
N TYR A 97 10.12 -9.43 -9.05
CA TYR A 97 11.05 -8.34 -8.80
C TYR A 97 11.32 -7.53 -10.07
N SER A 98 11.62 -6.25 -9.88
CA SER A 98 12.00 -5.32 -10.94
C SER A 98 13.43 -4.88 -10.72
N TYR A 99 14.13 -4.60 -11.82
CA TYR A 99 15.48 -4.03 -11.81
C TYR A 99 15.61 -2.95 -12.88
N TYR A 100 16.61 -2.12 -12.76
CA TYR A 100 16.87 -1.05 -13.71
C TYR A 100 18.33 -0.98 -14.11
N LYS A 101 18.56 -0.36 -15.27
CA LYS A 101 19.88 0.05 -15.76
C LYS A 101 19.84 1.52 -16.13
N TYR A 102 20.87 2.26 -15.71
CA TYR A 102 21.05 3.65 -16.13
C TYR A 102 21.99 3.75 -17.33
N TYR A 103 21.56 4.50 -18.33
CA TYR A 103 22.33 4.79 -19.55
C TYR A 103 22.78 6.25 -19.57
N SER A 104 24.02 6.50 -19.15
CA SER A 104 24.59 7.85 -19.04
C SER A 104 24.70 8.60 -20.38
N GLY A 105 24.82 7.89 -21.50
CA GLY A 105 24.91 8.50 -22.84
C GLY A 105 23.59 9.09 -23.35
N GLY A 106 22.46 8.65 -22.81
CA GLY A 106 21.11 9.13 -23.17
C GLY A 106 20.35 9.74 -22.01
N ASP A 107 20.92 9.70 -20.79
CA ASP A 107 20.31 10.20 -19.54
C ASP A 107 18.92 9.59 -19.26
N TYR A 108 18.80 8.28 -19.43
CA TYR A 108 17.55 7.56 -19.18
C TYR A 108 17.80 6.24 -18.43
N TYR A 109 16.70 5.67 -17.91
CA TYR A 109 16.66 4.38 -17.25
C TYR A 109 15.86 3.39 -18.09
N ASP A 110 16.35 2.14 -18.18
CA ASP A 110 15.57 1.00 -18.62
C ASP A 110 15.15 0.17 -17.40
N TYR A 111 13.96 -0.38 -17.46
CA TYR A 111 13.38 -1.21 -16.41
C TYR A 111 12.93 -2.54 -17.00
N ASP A 112 13.14 -3.61 -16.26
CA ASP A 112 12.59 -4.92 -16.54
C ASP A 112 12.04 -5.54 -15.25
N SER A 113 11.16 -6.51 -15.40
CA SER A 113 10.68 -7.31 -14.28
C SER A 113 10.82 -8.80 -14.58
N ARG A 114 10.94 -9.59 -13.52
CA ARG A 114 10.93 -11.05 -13.57
C ARG A 114 10.04 -11.62 -12.51
N ILE A 115 9.39 -12.72 -12.85
CA ILE A 115 8.73 -13.60 -11.89
C ILE A 115 9.59 -14.85 -11.80
N ILE A 116 9.98 -15.22 -10.59
CA ILE A 116 10.83 -16.38 -10.34
C ILE A 116 10.29 -17.25 -9.22
N ASN A 117 10.69 -18.50 -9.23
CA ASN A 117 10.59 -19.42 -8.10
C ASN A 117 11.71 -19.19 -7.08
N GLU A 118 11.56 -19.72 -5.89
CA GLU A 118 12.53 -19.61 -4.79
C GLU A 118 13.92 -20.21 -5.09
N ASP A 119 14.01 -21.10 -6.07
CA ASP A 119 15.28 -21.67 -6.56
C ASP A 119 15.97 -20.81 -7.62
N GLY A 120 15.32 -19.69 -8.03
CA GLY A 120 15.80 -18.75 -9.04
C GLY A 120 15.41 -19.11 -10.47
N SER A 121 14.65 -20.20 -10.68
CA SER A 121 14.09 -20.52 -12.00
C SER A 121 13.09 -19.45 -12.44
N GLU A 122 13.21 -18.99 -13.70
CA GLU A 122 12.36 -17.94 -14.26
C GLU A 122 11.02 -18.51 -14.71
N ILE A 123 9.93 -17.93 -14.23
CA ILE A 123 8.56 -18.20 -14.69
C ILE A 123 8.24 -17.28 -15.87
N VAL A 124 8.49 -15.97 -15.72
CA VAL A 124 8.23 -14.95 -16.76
C VAL A 124 9.25 -13.84 -16.70
N PHE A 125 9.77 -13.46 -17.87
CA PHE A 125 10.48 -12.20 -18.08
C PHE A 125 9.54 -11.16 -18.71
N ILE A 126 9.58 -9.91 -18.23
CA ILE A 126 8.71 -8.83 -18.68
C ILE A 126 9.57 -7.63 -19.04
N ASP A 127 9.80 -7.49 -20.36
CA ASP A 127 10.60 -6.40 -20.94
C ASP A 127 9.94 -5.04 -20.71
N GLY A 128 10.72 -4.05 -20.31
CA GLY A 128 10.28 -2.67 -20.08
C GLY A 128 9.39 -2.46 -18.86
N ALA A 129 9.11 -3.48 -18.06
CA ALA A 129 8.13 -3.39 -16.98
C ALA A 129 8.65 -2.60 -15.78
N LEU A 130 8.14 -1.38 -15.61
CA LEU A 130 8.42 -0.49 -14.49
C LEU A 130 7.42 -0.68 -13.34
N TYR A 131 6.13 -0.77 -13.68
CA TYR A 131 5.07 -0.92 -12.68
C TYR A 131 4.28 -2.20 -12.91
N ASN A 132 4.04 -2.92 -11.82
CA ASN A 132 3.34 -4.19 -11.82
C ASN A 132 2.20 -4.16 -10.79
N TYR A 133 0.99 -4.54 -11.23
CA TYR A 133 -0.21 -4.55 -10.41
C TYR A 133 -0.99 -5.84 -10.63
N ILE A 134 -1.48 -6.44 -9.56
CA ILE A 134 -2.43 -7.55 -9.65
C ILE A 134 -3.82 -7.02 -9.37
N ASN A 135 -4.71 -7.19 -10.33
CA ASN A 135 -6.10 -6.73 -10.25
C ASN A 135 -7.06 -7.91 -10.33
N LYS A 136 -8.10 -7.86 -9.50
CA LYS A 136 -9.24 -8.74 -9.62
C LYS A 136 -10.05 -8.29 -10.84
N THR A 137 -10.33 -9.22 -11.76
CA THR A 137 -11.06 -8.92 -13.01
C THR A 137 -12.41 -9.61 -13.09
N ASP A 138 -12.68 -10.59 -12.20
CA ASP A 138 -13.96 -11.26 -12.01
C ASP A 138 -13.94 -11.94 -10.63
N ASP A 139 -15.04 -12.57 -10.19
CA ASP A 139 -15.21 -13.04 -8.79
C ASP A 139 -14.04 -13.88 -8.27
N ASP A 140 -13.43 -14.72 -9.09
CA ASP A 140 -12.26 -15.53 -8.70
C ASP A 140 -11.10 -15.41 -9.71
N THR A 141 -11.09 -14.36 -10.53
CA THR A 141 -10.07 -14.18 -11.57
C THR A 141 -9.18 -12.98 -11.28
N TYR A 142 -7.88 -13.22 -11.29
CA TYR A 142 -6.86 -12.19 -11.11
C TYR A 142 -5.95 -12.11 -12.32
N LYS A 143 -5.49 -10.93 -12.64
CA LYS A 143 -4.53 -10.68 -13.72
C LYS A 143 -3.42 -9.76 -13.27
N LEU A 144 -2.22 -10.02 -13.75
CA LEU A 144 -1.09 -9.13 -13.61
C LEU A 144 -1.10 -8.13 -14.77
N PHE A 145 -1.08 -6.86 -14.45
CA PHE A 145 -0.91 -5.74 -15.38
C PHE A 145 0.50 -5.19 -15.20
N SER A 146 1.31 -5.27 -16.24
CA SER A 146 2.66 -4.72 -16.27
C SER A 146 2.68 -3.53 -17.20
N TYR A 147 2.88 -2.34 -16.66
CA TYR A 147 3.05 -1.10 -17.43
C TYR A 147 4.51 -1.00 -17.84
N CYS A 148 4.74 -1.07 -19.14
CA CYS A 148 6.04 -1.15 -19.75
C CYS A 148 6.38 0.15 -20.48
N TYR A 149 7.66 0.54 -20.40
CA TYR A 149 8.16 1.80 -20.93
C TYR A 149 9.47 1.58 -21.69
N ASN A 150 9.63 2.32 -22.77
CA ASN A 150 10.91 2.49 -23.44
C ASN A 150 11.25 4.00 -23.43
N PHE A 151 12.20 4.37 -22.60
CA PHE A 151 12.65 5.76 -22.43
C PHE A 151 13.80 6.14 -23.37
N SER A 152 14.25 5.22 -24.23
CA SER A 152 15.34 5.51 -25.19
C SER A 152 14.91 6.39 -26.38
N SER A 153 13.60 6.66 -26.51
CA SER A 153 13.01 7.52 -27.54
C SER A 153 12.17 8.64 -26.93
N PHE A 154 11.97 9.71 -27.70
CA PHE A 154 11.02 10.78 -27.33
C PHE A 154 10.02 11.00 -28.48
N PRO A 155 8.69 10.98 -28.25
CA PRO A 155 8.07 10.60 -26.97
C PRO A 155 8.36 9.15 -26.60
N GLU A 156 8.25 8.86 -25.30
CA GLU A 156 8.44 7.52 -24.76
C GLU A 156 7.41 6.55 -25.36
N VAL A 157 7.82 5.32 -25.61
CA VAL A 157 6.88 4.27 -26.00
C VAL A 157 6.35 3.60 -24.74
N ILE A 158 5.02 3.51 -24.62
CA ILE A 158 4.34 2.93 -23.46
C ILE A 158 3.41 1.82 -23.96
N TRP A 159 3.45 0.67 -23.29
CA TRP A 159 2.50 -0.43 -23.53
C TRP A 159 2.16 -1.15 -22.23
N THR A 160 1.12 -1.97 -22.25
CA THR A 160 0.70 -2.75 -21.11
C THR A 160 0.62 -4.21 -21.48
N ASN A 161 1.33 -5.06 -20.75
CA ASN A 161 1.17 -6.51 -20.83
C ASN A 161 0.19 -6.98 -19.76
N ILE A 162 -0.72 -7.88 -20.13
CA ILE A 162 -1.71 -8.44 -19.22
C ILE A 162 -1.52 -9.96 -19.20
N TYR A 163 -1.24 -10.50 -18.00
CA TYR A 163 -1.03 -11.93 -17.78
C TYR A 163 -2.18 -12.50 -16.96
N SER A 164 -2.66 -13.67 -17.34
CA SER A 164 -3.58 -14.45 -16.49
C SER A 164 -2.80 -15.13 -15.38
N LEU A 165 -3.32 -15.07 -14.16
CA LEU A 165 -2.72 -15.71 -13.00
C LEU A 165 -3.47 -17.00 -12.69
N PRO A 166 -2.76 -18.13 -12.45
CA PRO A 166 -3.39 -19.40 -12.11
C PRO A 166 -4.01 -19.42 -10.72
N GLY A 167 -3.50 -18.56 -9.82
CA GLY A 167 -3.96 -18.46 -8.45
C GLY A 167 -4.42 -17.06 -8.03
N ALA A 168 -5.12 -16.99 -6.92
CA ALA A 168 -5.47 -15.74 -6.26
C ALA A 168 -4.29 -15.29 -5.37
N PRO A 169 -3.83 -14.03 -5.46
CA PRO A 169 -2.85 -13.53 -4.52
C PRO A 169 -3.43 -13.58 -3.10
N VAL A 170 -2.66 -14.06 -2.13
CA VAL A 170 -2.96 -13.74 -0.75
C VAL A 170 -2.82 -12.25 -0.61
N VAL A 171 -3.89 -11.58 -0.24
CA VAL A 171 -3.86 -10.13 0.01
C VAL A 171 -2.85 -9.91 1.13
N ASN A 172 -1.64 -9.53 0.74
CA ASN A 172 -0.62 -9.13 1.70
C ASN A 172 -1.16 -7.92 2.45
N VAL A 173 -1.16 -8.02 3.76
CA VAL A 173 -1.51 -6.92 4.66
C VAL A 173 -0.34 -5.92 4.69
N SER A 174 0.15 -5.51 3.53
CA SER A 174 0.86 -4.24 3.41
C SER A 174 -0.19 -3.18 3.19
N VAL A 175 -0.66 -2.63 4.32
CA VAL A 175 -1.79 -1.71 4.38
C VAL A 175 -3.00 -2.32 3.67
N ILE A 176 -3.87 -3.00 4.42
CA ILE A 176 -5.26 -3.07 4.04
C ILE A 176 -5.71 -1.61 3.93
N LYS A 177 -5.59 -1.02 2.74
CA LYS A 177 -6.67 -0.15 2.34
C LYS A 177 -7.85 -1.10 2.26
N SER A 178 -8.59 -1.19 3.33
CA SER A 178 -9.90 -1.84 3.37
C SER A 178 -10.59 -1.48 2.06
N GLU A 179 -11.35 -2.40 1.46
CA GLU A 179 -12.24 -2.06 0.33
C GLU A 179 -13.14 -0.87 0.67
N THR A 180 -13.09 -0.39 1.90
CA THR A 180 -13.81 0.74 2.47
C THR A 180 -12.91 1.89 2.93
N ASP A 181 -11.58 1.85 2.79
CA ASP A 181 -10.69 2.90 3.29
C ASP A 181 -10.62 4.10 2.34
N TRP A 182 -11.63 4.92 2.49
CA TRP A 182 -11.61 6.32 2.07
C TRP A 182 -10.73 7.10 3.05
N SER A 183 -9.60 7.63 2.61
CA SER A 183 -8.89 8.64 3.39
C SER A 183 -9.34 10.01 2.95
N LEU A 184 -9.70 10.89 3.90
CA LEU A 184 -10.24 12.20 3.60
C LEU A 184 -9.80 13.18 4.69
N LYS A 185 -9.04 14.23 4.31
CA LYS A 185 -8.51 15.20 5.26
C LYS A 185 -8.40 16.58 4.62
N ALA A 186 -9.00 17.60 5.26
CA ALA A 186 -8.92 19.00 4.83
C ALA A 186 -7.88 19.78 5.65
N PHE A 187 -7.08 20.61 4.99
CA PHE A 187 -6.15 21.53 5.64
C PHE A 187 -5.88 22.78 4.76
N PRO A 188 -5.73 23.97 5.36
CA PRO A 188 -5.99 24.23 6.77
C PRO A 188 -7.48 24.06 7.11
N ASN A 189 -7.74 23.69 8.37
CA ASN A 189 -9.10 23.63 8.91
C ASN A 189 -9.04 24.07 10.37
N PRO A 190 -9.58 25.24 10.74
CA PRO A 190 -10.41 26.15 9.93
C PRO A 190 -9.69 26.86 8.78
N SER A 191 -10.51 27.33 7.80
CA SER A 191 -10.03 28.07 6.62
C SER A 191 -10.96 29.22 6.25
N PHE A 192 -10.43 30.24 5.53
CA PHE A 192 -11.17 31.40 5.04
C PHE A 192 -10.96 31.68 3.53
N GLU A 193 -10.09 30.95 2.83
CA GLU A 193 -9.85 31.14 1.39
C GLU A 193 -9.86 29.80 0.65
N THR A 194 -8.78 29.04 0.76
CA THR A 194 -8.60 27.77 0.07
C THR A 194 -8.30 26.65 1.04
N VAL A 195 -8.92 25.51 0.82
CA VAL A 195 -8.72 24.28 1.57
C VAL A 195 -8.20 23.22 0.62
N LYS A 196 -7.07 22.62 0.93
CA LYS A 196 -6.64 21.41 0.28
C LYS A 196 -7.33 20.22 0.94
N VAL A 197 -8.15 19.51 0.19
CA VAL A 197 -8.79 18.26 0.63
C VAL A 197 -7.98 17.11 0.07
N ALA A 198 -7.07 16.57 0.88
CA ALA A 198 -6.34 15.35 0.54
C ALA A 198 -7.28 14.15 0.64
N TYR A 199 -7.22 13.26 -0.36
CA TYR A 199 -8.06 12.07 -0.40
C TYR A 199 -7.31 10.87 -0.97
N SER A 200 -7.80 9.67 -0.63
CA SER A 200 -7.47 8.46 -1.37
C SER A 200 -8.74 7.66 -1.61
N LEU A 201 -8.90 7.17 -2.84
CA LEU A 201 -10.01 6.32 -3.24
C LEU A 201 -9.66 4.85 -2.92
N PRO A 202 -10.66 3.99 -2.64
CA PRO A 202 -10.46 2.56 -2.56
C PRO A 202 -9.86 2.00 -3.84
N TYR A 203 -9.17 0.88 -3.75
CA TYR A 203 -8.37 0.28 -4.81
C TYR A 203 -9.09 0.12 -6.17
N ASN A 204 -10.41 -0.19 -6.16
CA ASN A 204 -11.18 -0.43 -7.38
C ASN A 204 -11.96 0.80 -7.87
N VAL A 205 -11.83 1.95 -7.21
CA VAL A 205 -12.57 3.17 -7.53
C VAL A 205 -11.68 4.11 -8.31
N LEU A 206 -11.88 4.23 -9.61
CA LEU A 206 -11.10 5.11 -10.49
C LEU A 206 -11.56 6.57 -10.40
N SER A 207 -12.85 6.78 -10.13
CA SER A 207 -13.45 8.11 -10.04
C SER A 207 -14.60 8.09 -9.02
N ALA A 208 -14.79 9.20 -8.33
CA ALA A 208 -15.80 9.37 -7.29
C ALA A 208 -16.30 10.81 -7.26
N THR A 209 -17.35 11.07 -6.51
CA THR A 209 -17.85 12.42 -6.27
C THR A 209 -17.61 12.83 -4.82
N LEU A 210 -16.91 13.94 -4.61
CA LEU A 210 -16.80 14.61 -3.33
C LEU A 210 -17.99 15.56 -3.18
N TYR A 211 -18.74 15.40 -2.11
CA TYR A 211 -19.87 16.25 -1.73
C TYR A 211 -19.47 17.17 -0.61
N LEU A 212 -19.85 18.45 -0.73
CA LEU A 212 -19.83 19.43 0.34
C LEU A 212 -21.28 19.73 0.76
N ILE A 213 -21.59 19.59 2.03
CA ILE A 213 -22.93 19.82 2.58
C ILE A 213 -22.87 20.82 3.75
N ASP A 214 -23.93 21.55 3.97
CA ASP A 214 -24.09 22.42 5.11
C ASP A 214 -24.45 21.63 6.40
N ASN A 215 -24.58 22.34 7.51
CA ASN A 215 -24.94 21.73 8.80
C ASN A 215 -26.39 21.21 8.86
N ALA A 216 -27.24 21.58 7.90
CA ALA A 216 -28.59 21.06 7.75
C ALA A 216 -28.68 19.86 6.81
N GLY A 217 -27.57 19.50 6.17
CA GLY A 217 -27.46 18.38 5.24
C GLY A 217 -27.81 18.73 3.79
N HIS A 218 -27.97 20.00 3.45
CA HIS A 218 -28.19 20.42 2.06
C HIS A 218 -26.86 20.40 1.30
N SER A 219 -26.92 19.92 0.06
CA SER A 219 -25.75 19.96 -0.82
C SER A 219 -25.41 21.42 -1.16
N VAL A 220 -24.15 21.79 -0.88
CA VAL A 220 -23.58 23.10 -1.20
C VAL A 220 -22.84 23.04 -2.53
N ASP A 221 -22.02 21.98 -2.72
CA ASP A 221 -21.25 21.77 -3.93
C ASP A 221 -20.87 20.30 -4.11
N GLN A 222 -20.40 19.95 -5.32
CA GLN A 222 -19.92 18.59 -5.64
C GLN A 222 -18.80 18.65 -6.66
N PHE A 223 -17.81 17.77 -6.50
CA PHE A 223 -16.59 17.73 -7.31
C PHE A 223 -16.27 16.29 -7.73
N ILE A 224 -15.89 16.10 -8.97
CA ILE A 224 -15.36 14.82 -9.42
C ILE A 224 -13.91 14.72 -8.93
N VAL A 225 -13.58 13.62 -8.30
CA VAL A 225 -12.23 13.24 -7.84
C VAL A 225 -11.85 11.90 -8.44
N ASP A 226 -10.57 11.70 -8.72
CA ASP A 226 -10.06 10.52 -9.38
C ASP A 226 -8.74 10.03 -8.77
N THR A 227 -8.20 8.94 -9.29
CA THR A 227 -6.94 8.35 -8.80
C THR A 227 -5.69 9.02 -9.37
N TYR A 228 -5.83 9.98 -10.28
CA TYR A 228 -4.70 10.73 -10.87
C TYR A 228 -4.25 11.89 -10.00
N SER A 229 -5.10 12.29 -9.04
CA SER A 229 -4.79 13.31 -8.03
C SER A 229 -4.97 12.75 -6.62
N ASP A 230 -4.18 13.24 -5.68
CA ASP A 230 -4.26 12.90 -4.26
C ASP A 230 -4.95 13.99 -3.43
N HIS A 231 -5.37 15.09 -4.07
CA HIS A 231 -6.06 16.20 -3.43
C HIS A 231 -6.94 16.99 -4.38
N LEU A 232 -7.85 17.76 -3.79
CA LEU A 232 -8.67 18.78 -4.42
C LEU A 232 -8.45 20.11 -3.68
N ASP A 233 -8.14 21.18 -4.42
CA ASP A 233 -8.13 22.53 -3.88
C ASP A 233 -9.54 23.15 -3.94
N LEU A 234 -10.14 23.36 -2.76
CA LEU A 234 -11.49 23.85 -2.59
C LEU A 234 -11.46 25.33 -2.21
N ASN A 235 -12.01 26.20 -3.07
CA ASN A 235 -12.18 27.62 -2.74
C ASN A 235 -13.44 27.79 -1.87
N VAL A 236 -13.25 28.33 -0.66
CA VAL A 236 -14.32 28.53 0.32
C VAL A 236 -14.71 30.01 0.52
N THR A 237 -14.14 30.94 -0.26
CA THR A 237 -14.40 32.39 -0.10
C THR A 237 -15.86 32.78 -0.30
N ASN A 238 -16.60 32.00 -1.10
CA ASN A 238 -18.02 32.24 -1.37
C ASN A 238 -18.95 31.55 -0.38
N LEU A 239 -18.41 30.82 0.60
CA LEU A 239 -19.19 30.13 1.63
C LEU A 239 -19.37 31.05 2.83
N SER A 240 -20.54 31.01 3.45
CA SER A 240 -20.77 31.69 4.73
C SER A 240 -19.92 31.05 5.82
N SER A 241 -19.42 31.87 6.76
CA SER A 241 -18.75 31.33 7.94
C SER A 241 -19.64 30.33 8.68
N GLY A 242 -19.09 29.15 8.96
CA GLY A 242 -19.87 28.09 9.57
C GLY A 242 -19.22 26.72 9.52
N VAL A 243 -20.02 25.72 9.87
CA VAL A 243 -19.62 24.31 9.85
C VAL A 243 -20.22 23.64 8.63
N TYR A 244 -19.39 23.00 7.85
CA TYR A 244 -19.73 22.17 6.72
C TYR A 244 -19.24 20.74 6.94
N PHE A 245 -19.80 19.81 6.17
CA PHE A 245 -19.34 18.44 6.14
C PHE A 245 -19.03 18.05 4.70
N TYR A 246 -18.04 17.18 4.53
CA TYR A 246 -17.69 16.66 3.23
C TYR A 246 -17.43 15.16 3.29
N PHE A 247 -17.73 14.47 2.22
CA PHE A 247 -17.56 13.03 2.06
C PHE A 247 -17.41 12.69 0.58
N ILE A 248 -16.88 11.51 0.30
CA ILE A 248 -16.76 10.99 -1.07
C ILE A 248 -17.74 9.84 -1.24
N GLU A 249 -18.36 9.74 -2.42
CA GLU A 249 -19.26 8.66 -2.79
C GLU A 249 -18.90 8.12 -4.18
N ALA A 250 -18.85 6.79 -4.32
CA ALA A 250 -18.73 6.07 -5.57
C ALA A 250 -19.40 4.70 -5.47
N GLU A 251 -20.02 4.26 -6.55
CA GLU A 251 -20.64 2.92 -6.67
C GLU A 251 -21.61 2.57 -5.53
N GLY A 252 -22.33 3.58 -5.04
CA GLY A 252 -23.29 3.41 -3.93
C GLY A 252 -22.65 3.23 -2.54
N LYS A 253 -21.33 3.34 -2.43
CA LYS A 253 -20.58 3.35 -1.17
C LYS A 253 -20.15 4.77 -0.84
N ARG A 254 -20.07 5.10 0.45
CA ARG A 254 -19.73 6.43 0.95
C ARG A 254 -18.66 6.39 2.02
N SER A 255 -17.72 7.35 1.98
CA SER A 255 -16.76 7.56 3.05
C SER A 255 -17.43 8.04 4.35
N ALA A 256 -16.72 7.99 5.47
CA ALA A 256 -17.10 8.74 6.66
C ALA A 256 -17.12 10.24 6.33
N SER A 257 -18.14 10.96 6.84
CA SER A 257 -18.21 12.42 6.72
C SER A 257 -17.16 13.08 7.60
N GLN A 258 -16.47 14.07 7.05
CA GLN A 258 -15.48 14.89 7.73
C GLN A 258 -16.00 16.31 7.92
N LYS A 259 -15.52 16.99 8.97
CA LYS A 259 -15.94 18.36 9.30
C LYS A 259 -14.97 19.39 8.70
N LEU A 260 -15.51 20.43 8.07
CA LEU A 260 -14.82 21.62 7.61
C LEU A 260 -15.37 22.86 8.32
N ILE A 261 -14.51 23.71 8.83
CA ILE A 261 -14.86 24.98 9.46
C ILE A 261 -14.42 26.10 8.54
N VAL A 262 -15.37 26.92 8.07
CA VAL A 262 -15.14 28.13 7.27
C VAL A 262 -15.26 29.33 8.18
N GLN A 263 -14.29 30.27 8.13
CA GLN A 263 -14.23 31.51 8.93
C GLN A 263 -14.40 32.74 8.08
#